data_27a54b59115465d8e933ff79f5b2f270
#
_entry.id   27a54b59115465d8e933ff79f5b2f270
#
_cell.length_a   1.000
_cell.length_b   1.000
_cell.length_c   1.000
_cell.angle_alpha   90.00
_cell.angle_beta   90.00
_cell.angle_gamma   90.00
#
_symmetry.space_group_name_H-M   'P 1'
#
loop_
_entity.id
_entity.type
_entity.pdbx_description
1 polymer ?
#
loop_
_entity_poly.entity_id
_entity_poly.type
_entity_poly.pdbx_seq_one_letter_code
_entity_poly.pdbx_strand_id
1 'polypeptide(L)'
;MKLHRITIKNYRSINKKTTFELSDFTSLIGPNNEGKTNILRALTLAFAIIREWKYRPIARNQLEGWYARRFFAQLRLHSGTNLVSDFNFDRDYPKHIKKGYSIEIELTFQLSESEIEEFKNETGMNNNGELPLTIKIERNNLSLVINKRGRGNVTYNRNIRKIANYIDTRIGILSVPAIRDSTQMLEVAQDFAQRHLQESLFANKYCQRLVQKIKQIEDEYLETLSENITKQIQGYAQNISEVELIRSDRHNTMPLIERLEITDNVRTSSTEKGEGLQSLIAIGLIQQATKHLGNHKDYILAIDEPEAHLHPKAVRAISNTLRELATTQQVIIATHSPILVGQTHSHINILVENSTAQMRPSLKRIRHCLGIELSDSLASAPICILVEGLTDCTVYRKLLCESSTKIKHGFENAQIRIVATTGLGKLERSIEIQRQFLNQILILLDADAAGKQASKSLKDNNIIDESEIRLIPALHRPPQL
;
A
#
# COMPACT_ATOMS: atom_id res chain seq x y z
N MET A 1 -10.98 7.73 -10.17
CA MET A 1 -10.54 6.51 -10.93
C MET A 1 -9.74 5.62 -10.01
N LYS A 2 -9.99 4.30 -9.99
CA LYS A 2 -9.26 3.37 -9.09
C LYS A 2 -8.54 2.30 -9.90
N LEU A 3 -7.36 1.89 -9.42
CA LEU A 3 -6.68 0.70 -9.93
C LEU A 3 -7.31 -0.54 -9.29
N HIS A 4 -8.03 -1.32 -10.07
CA HIS A 4 -8.78 -2.47 -9.58
C HIS A 4 -7.97 -3.78 -9.59
N ARG A 5 -7.19 -4.01 -10.64
CA ARG A 5 -6.44 -5.28 -10.82
C ARG A 5 -5.06 -5.03 -11.41
N ILE A 6 -4.11 -5.81 -10.94
CA ILE A 6 -2.77 -5.88 -11.51
C ILE A 6 -2.42 -7.30 -11.91
N THR A 7 -1.74 -7.44 -13.05
CA THR A 7 -1.10 -8.68 -13.49
C THR A 7 0.37 -8.39 -13.79
N ILE A 8 1.27 -9.18 -13.23
CA ILE A 8 2.72 -9.06 -13.47
C ILE A 8 3.25 -10.41 -13.96
N LYS A 9 4.14 -10.39 -14.94
CA LYS A 9 4.79 -11.58 -15.48
C LYS A 9 6.22 -11.25 -15.89
N ASN A 10 7.14 -12.16 -15.57
CA ASN A 10 8.55 -12.07 -15.95
C ASN A 10 9.26 -10.81 -15.44
N TYR A 11 8.97 -10.37 -14.23
CA TYR A 11 9.62 -9.22 -13.63
C TYR A 11 10.34 -9.60 -12.34
N ARG A 12 11.67 -9.52 -12.34
CA ARG A 12 12.54 -9.89 -11.21
C ARG A 12 12.25 -11.28 -10.65
N SER A 13 11.83 -11.40 -9.39
CA SER A 13 11.45 -12.68 -8.79
C SER A 13 10.11 -13.22 -9.30
N ILE A 14 9.26 -12.39 -9.90
CA ILE A 14 7.92 -12.79 -10.37
C ILE A 14 8.04 -13.46 -11.74
N ASN A 15 8.26 -14.77 -11.73
CA ASN A 15 8.49 -15.56 -12.95
C ASN A 15 7.19 -15.99 -13.65
N LYS A 16 6.16 -16.29 -12.86
CA LYS A 16 4.85 -16.74 -13.35
C LYS A 16 3.89 -15.56 -13.44
N LYS A 17 2.91 -15.68 -14.34
CA LYS A 17 1.81 -14.72 -14.40
C LYS A 17 1.09 -14.67 -13.06
N THR A 18 1.20 -13.56 -12.37
CA THR A 18 0.62 -13.32 -11.05
C THR A 18 -0.42 -12.23 -11.18
N THR A 19 -1.68 -12.53 -10.85
CA THR A 19 -2.82 -11.62 -10.96
C THR A 19 -3.51 -11.50 -9.62
N PHE A 20 -3.83 -10.28 -9.20
CA PHE A 20 -4.61 -10.03 -7.99
C PHE A 20 -5.37 -8.70 -8.10
N GLU A 21 -6.44 -8.61 -7.31
CA GLU A 21 -7.26 -7.42 -7.18
C GLU A 21 -6.75 -6.55 -6.03
N LEU A 22 -7.01 -5.26 -6.15
CA LEU A 22 -6.65 -4.24 -5.17
C LEU A 22 -7.93 -3.64 -4.59
N SER A 23 -7.88 -3.25 -3.32
CA SER A 23 -8.92 -2.48 -2.64
C SER A 23 -8.38 -1.11 -2.24
N ASP A 24 -9.19 -0.36 -1.49
CA ASP A 24 -8.75 0.91 -0.94
C ASP A 24 -7.55 0.74 0.00
N PHE A 25 -7.49 -0.39 0.72
CA PHE A 25 -6.32 -0.77 1.50
C PHE A 25 -5.88 -2.21 1.16
N THR A 26 -4.68 -2.37 0.63
CA THR A 26 -4.12 -3.67 0.25
C THR A 26 -2.80 -3.93 0.97
N SER A 27 -2.72 -5.05 1.69
CA SER A 27 -1.48 -5.50 2.34
C SER A 27 -0.86 -6.66 1.58
N LEU A 28 0.35 -6.45 1.06
CA LEU A 28 1.21 -7.50 0.51
C LEU A 28 2.01 -8.12 1.67
N ILE A 29 1.71 -9.36 2.00
CA ILE A 29 2.27 -10.06 3.16
C ILE A 29 3.17 -11.19 2.65
N GLY A 30 4.28 -11.44 3.30
CA GLY A 30 5.16 -12.54 2.91
C GLY A 30 6.53 -12.47 3.54
N PRO A 31 7.33 -13.53 3.46
CA PRO A 31 8.72 -13.54 3.90
C PRO A 31 9.56 -12.53 3.11
N ASN A 32 10.77 -12.26 3.60
CA ASN A 32 11.72 -11.40 2.89
C ASN A 32 12.15 -12.06 1.57
N ASN A 33 12.41 -11.25 0.55
CA ASN A 33 12.86 -11.63 -0.80
C ASN A 33 11.83 -12.41 -1.66
N GLU A 34 10.58 -12.55 -1.23
CA GLU A 34 9.54 -13.28 -1.99
C GLU A 34 8.86 -12.45 -3.09
N GLY A 35 9.18 -11.17 -3.20
CA GLY A 35 8.73 -10.33 -4.32
C GLY A 35 7.75 -9.21 -3.98
N LYS A 36 7.43 -8.98 -2.70
CA LYS A 36 6.56 -7.85 -2.27
C LYS A 36 7.05 -6.51 -2.83
N THR A 37 8.30 -6.16 -2.56
CA THR A 37 8.96 -4.96 -3.10
C THR A 37 8.97 -4.94 -4.63
N ASN A 38 9.09 -6.10 -5.28
CA ASN A 38 9.08 -6.18 -6.74
C ASN A 38 7.70 -5.88 -7.33
N ILE A 39 6.62 -6.20 -6.62
CA ILE A 39 5.26 -5.79 -7.00
C ILE A 39 5.13 -4.26 -6.96
N LEU A 40 5.57 -3.62 -5.86
CA LEU A 40 5.54 -2.16 -5.74
C LEU A 40 6.40 -1.48 -6.81
N ARG A 41 7.58 -2.02 -7.10
CA ARG A 41 8.47 -1.54 -8.16
C ARG A 41 7.86 -1.68 -9.55
N ALA A 42 7.17 -2.79 -9.83
CA ALA A 42 6.47 -3.00 -11.10
C ALA A 42 5.35 -1.97 -11.28
N LEU A 43 4.57 -1.68 -10.24
CA LEU A 43 3.58 -0.62 -10.25
C LEU A 43 4.20 0.75 -10.53
N THR A 44 5.24 1.11 -9.80
CA THR A 44 5.93 2.40 -9.96
C THR A 44 6.49 2.55 -11.38
N LEU A 45 7.10 1.49 -11.92
CA LEU A 45 7.59 1.46 -13.30
C LEU A 45 6.46 1.65 -14.32
N ALA A 46 5.34 0.98 -14.12
CA ALA A 46 4.19 1.07 -15.02
C ALA A 46 3.63 2.50 -15.07
N PHE A 47 3.42 3.15 -13.92
CA PHE A 47 2.95 4.53 -13.86
C PHE A 47 3.96 5.52 -14.44
N ALA A 48 5.25 5.31 -14.24
CA ALA A 48 6.28 6.12 -14.85
C ALA A 48 6.27 6.01 -16.39
N ILE A 49 6.06 4.80 -16.93
CA ILE A 49 5.91 4.58 -18.37
C ILE A 49 4.66 5.29 -18.90
N ILE A 50 3.51 5.19 -18.22
CA ILE A 50 2.27 5.87 -18.61
C ILE A 50 2.49 7.38 -18.68
N ARG A 51 3.09 7.97 -17.63
CA ARG A 51 3.39 9.40 -17.55
C ARG A 51 4.28 9.88 -18.68
N GLU A 52 5.36 9.17 -18.99
CA GLU A 52 6.27 9.53 -20.09
C GLU A 52 5.64 9.31 -21.48
N TRP A 53 4.69 8.39 -21.61
CA TRP A 53 4.06 8.09 -22.89
C TRP A 53 3.29 9.28 -23.47
N LYS A 54 2.69 10.11 -22.63
CA LYS A 54 1.91 11.28 -23.03
C LYS A 54 2.73 12.33 -23.79
N TYR A 55 4.05 12.43 -23.51
CA TYR A 55 4.93 13.43 -24.13
C TYR A 55 5.45 12.99 -25.51
N ARG A 56 5.10 11.81 -25.99
CA ARG A 56 5.62 11.31 -27.27
C ARG A 56 4.93 11.96 -28.46
N PRO A 57 5.71 12.46 -29.47
CA PRO A 57 5.15 13.07 -30.66
C PRO A 57 4.44 12.09 -31.59
N ILE A 58 4.77 10.79 -31.49
CA ILE A 58 4.27 9.75 -32.41
C ILE A 58 3.10 9.02 -31.74
N ALA A 59 1.95 8.98 -32.42
CA ALA A 59 0.77 8.22 -32.02
C ALA A 59 0.93 6.70 -32.29
N ARG A 60 2.06 6.11 -31.85
CA ARG A 60 2.34 4.67 -31.97
C ARG A 60 2.23 4.04 -30.57
N ASN A 61 1.66 2.87 -30.53
CA ASN A 61 1.55 2.06 -29.32
C ASN A 61 2.80 1.20 -29.06
N GLN A 62 3.83 1.32 -29.89
CA GLN A 62 5.08 0.56 -29.81
C GLN A 62 6.29 1.45 -30.14
N LEU A 63 7.34 1.28 -29.37
CA LEU A 63 8.66 1.90 -29.57
C LEU A 63 9.68 0.79 -29.80
N GLU A 64 10.50 0.92 -30.83
CA GLU A 64 11.48 -0.09 -31.23
C GLU A 64 12.92 0.47 -31.23
N GLY A 65 13.88 -0.39 -30.99
CA GLY A 65 15.31 -0.14 -31.12
C GLY A 65 15.79 1.10 -30.35
N TRP A 66 16.33 2.08 -31.07
CA TRP A 66 16.86 3.32 -30.50
C TRP A 66 15.81 4.13 -29.76
N TYR A 67 14.56 4.17 -30.23
CA TYR A 67 13.47 4.90 -29.58
C TYR A 67 13.12 4.31 -28.20
N ALA A 68 13.09 2.99 -28.08
CA ALA A 68 12.85 2.33 -26.78
C ALA A 68 14.00 2.61 -25.80
N ARG A 69 15.27 2.52 -26.25
CA ARG A 69 16.43 2.84 -25.40
C ARG A 69 16.43 4.29 -24.93
N ARG A 70 16.14 5.23 -25.83
CA ARG A 70 16.04 6.65 -25.50
C ARG A 70 14.89 6.91 -24.52
N PHE A 71 13.77 6.20 -24.64
CA PHE A 71 12.66 6.28 -23.70
C PHE A 71 13.10 5.90 -22.28
N PHE A 72 13.74 4.75 -22.11
CA PHE A 72 14.24 4.33 -20.80
C PHE A 72 15.33 5.25 -20.24
N ALA A 73 16.16 5.82 -21.10
CA ALA A 73 17.14 6.82 -20.67
C ALA A 73 16.46 8.08 -20.12
N GLN A 74 15.42 8.60 -20.81
CA GLN A 74 14.64 9.74 -20.32
C GLN A 74 13.82 9.42 -19.08
N LEU A 75 13.24 8.21 -18.99
CA LEU A 75 12.52 7.75 -17.83
C LEU A 75 13.40 7.81 -16.56
N ARG A 76 14.69 7.45 -16.67
CA ARG A 76 15.66 7.56 -15.57
C ARG A 76 15.93 8.99 -15.16
N LEU A 77 15.99 9.93 -16.09
CA LEU A 77 16.25 11.35 -15.82
C LEU A 77 15.06 12.06 -15.16
N HIS A 78 13.83 11.69 -15.53
CA HIS A 78 12.61 12.37 -15.07
C HIS A 78 11.94 11.72 -13.87
N SER A 79 12.31 10.47 -13.53
CA SER A 79 11.78 9.83 -12.34
C SER A 79 12.55 10.26 -11.11
N GLY A 80 11.99 11.18 -10.34
CA GLY A 80 12.56 11.63 -9.06
C GLY A 80 12.59 10.56 -7.95
N THR A 81 12.28 9.29 -8.29
CA THR A 81 12.31 8.17 -7.34
C THR A 81 13.37 7.16 -7.79
N ASN A 82 14.27 6.79 -6.91
CA ASN A 82 15.33 5.79 -7.12
C ASN A 82 14.82 4.42 -7.62
N LEU A 83 13.52 4.12 -7.43
CA LEU A 83 12.90 2.86 -7.83
C LEU A 83 12.78 2.67 -9.35
N VAL A 84 12.68 3.76 -10.12
CA VAL A 84 12.53 3.72 -11.59
C VAL A 84 13.85 4.01 -12.28
N SER A 85 14.70 4.87 -11.70
CA SER A 85 16.03 5.20 -12.22
C SER A 85 16.89 3.97 -12.42
N ASP A 86 16.64 2.93 -11.64
CA ASP A 86 17.38 1.67 -11.59
C ASP A 86 16.90 0.60 -12.56
N PHE A 87 15.85 0.82 -13.36
CA PHE A 87 15.36 -0.20 -14.28
C PHE A 87 16.39 -0.56 -15.35
N ASN A 88 16.70 -1.86 -15.45
CA ASN A 88 17.55 -2.43 -16.49
C ASN A 88 16.98 -3.78 -16.92
N PHE A 89 16.66 -3.94 -18.22
CA PHE A 89 16.01 -5.15 -18.73
C PHE A 89 16.82 -6.41 -18.42
N ASP A 90 18.13 -6.41 -18.64
CA ASP A 90 18.98 -7.60 -18.46
C ASP A 90 19.12 -8.02 -16.98
N ARG A 91 18.95 -7.06 -16.04
CA ARG A 91 18.96 -7.32 -14.60
C ARG A 91 17.58 -7.71 -14.09
N ASP A 92 16.55 -7.03 -14.58
CA ASP A 92 15.20 -7.11 -14.04
C ASP A 92 14.35 -8.19 -14.73
N TYR A 93 14.84 -8.76 -15.84
CA TYR A 93 14.28 -9.95 -16.46
C TYR A 93 14.77 -11.23 -15.76
N PRO A 94 13.90 -12.19 -15.46
CA PRO A 94 14.28 -13.41 -14.73
C PRO A 94 15.29 -14.26 -15.50
N LYS A 95 16.42 -14.58 -14.88
CA LYS A 95 17.54 -15.32 -15.50
C LYS A 95 17.19 -16.75 -15.92
N HIS A 96 16.17 -17.34 -15.32
CA HIS A 96 15.77 -18.75 -15.56
C HIS A 96 14.79 -18.92 -16.73
N ILE A 97 14.33 -17.83 -17.31
CA ILE A 97 13.39 -17.88 -18.43
C ILE A 97 14.15 -17.79 -19.74
N LYS A 98 13.77 -18.63 -20.73
CA LYS A 98 14.40 -18.63 -22.06
C LYS A 98 14.33 -17.23 -22.69
N LYS A 99 15.39 -16.85 -23.41
CA LYS A 99 15.45 -15.58 -24.17
C LYS A 99 14.29 -15.49 -25.17
N GLY A 100 13.67 -14.31 -25.28
CA GLY A 100 12.60 -14.05 -26.25
C GLY A 100 11.23 -13.74 -25.65
N TYR A 101 11.11 -13.71 -24.33
CA TYR A 101 9.87 -13.30 -23.65
C TYR A 101 9.96 -11.84 -23.16
N SER A 102 8.79 -11.22 -23.00
CA SER A 102 8.64 -9.87 -22.48
C SER A 102 8.40 -9.86 -20.97
N ILE A 103 8.77 -8.76 -20.32
CA ILE A 103 8.18 -8.37 -19.03
C ILE A 103 6.79 -7.83 -19.38
N GLU A 104 5.75 -8.33 -18.70
CA GLU A 104 4.38 -7.89 -18.92
C GLU A 104 3.80 -7.35 -17.62
N ILE A 105 3.28 -6.12 -17.64
CA ILE A 105 2.56 -5.50 -16.53
C ILE A 105 1.21 -5.04 -17.09
N GLU A 106 0.13 -5.62 -16.58
CA GLU A 106 -1.23 -5.26 -16.96
C GLU A 106 -1.90 -4.58 -15.76
N LEU A 107 -2.44 -3.39 -15.99
CA LEU A 107 -3.20 -2.60 -15.03
C LEU A 107 -4.64 -2.50 -15.52
N THR A 108 -5.61 -2.85 -14.68
CA THR A 108 -7.03 -2.66 -14.99
C THR A 108 -7.57 -1.56 -14.08
N PHE A 109 -7.96 -0.45 -14.67
CA PHE A 109 -8.57 0.67 -13.98
C PHE A 109 -10.09 0.53 -14.01
N GLN A 110 -10.74 0.95 -12.93
CA GLN A 110 -12.19 1.07 -12.83
C GLN A 110 -12.57 2.54 -12.83
N LEU A 111 -13.51 2.89 -13.69
CA LEU A 111 -14.06 4.23 -13.87
C LEU A 111 -15.46 4.30 -13.24
N SER A 112 -15.76 5.40 -12.58
CA SER A 112 -17.14 5.75 -12.17
C SER A 112 -17.99 6.19 -13.36
N GLU A 113 -19.27 6.31 -13.19
CA GLU A 113 -20.19 6.74 -14.25
C GLU A 113 -19.81 8.11 -14.81
N SER A 114 -19.49 9.08 -13.95
CA SER A 114 -19.03 10.41 -14.37
C SER A 114 -17.72 10.35 -15.16
N GLU A 115 -16.78 9.51 -14.73
CA GLU A 115 -15.50 9.35 -15.42
C GLU A 115 -15.61 8.63 -16.77
N ILE A 116 -16.63 7.80 -16.97
CA ILE A 116 -16.92 7.20 -18.28
C ILE A 116 -17.33 8.28 -19.28
N GLU A 117 -18.17 9.25 -18.87
CA GLU A 117 -18.53 10.39 -19.72
C GLU A 117 -17.36 11.30 -20.02
N GLU A 118 -16.55 11.62 -19.01
CA GLU A 118 -15.32 12.41 -19.19
C GLU A 118 -14.34 11.71 -20.14
N PHE A 119 -14.14 10.40 -19.96
CA PHE A 119 -13.29 9.60 -20.85
C PHE A 119 -13.76 9.67 -22.32
N LYS A 120 -15.07 9.59 -22.53
CA LYS A 120 -15.67 9.74 -23.86
C LYS A 120 -15.43 11.13 -24.46
N ASN A 121 -15.63 12.17 -23.65
CA ASN A 121 -15.47 13.56 -24.09
C ASN A 121 -13.99 13.88 -24.45
N GLU A 122 -13.03 13.42 -23.64
CA GLU A 122 -11.62 13.71 -23.86
C GLU A 122 -10.96 12.82 -24.92
N THR A 123 -11.34 11.56 -25.00
CA THR A 123 -10.70 10.60 -25.90
C THR A 123 -11.48 10.35 -27.20
N GLY A 124 -12.79 10.65 -27.19
CA GLY A 124 -13.69 10.32 -28.29
C GLY A 124 -14.10 8.83 -28.32
N MET A 125 -13.88 8.07 -27.24
CA MET A 125 -14.09 6.62 -27.20
C MET A 125 -15.06 6.23 -26.09
N ASN A 126 -15.94 5.27 -26.38
CA ASN A 126 -16.87 4.72 -25.39
C ASN A 126 -16.12 3.69 -24.49
N ASN A 127 -16.35 3.75 -23.18
CA ASN A 127 -15.85 2.79 -22.21
C ASN A 127 -17.02 2.18 -21.42
N ASN A 128 -16.85 0.96 -20.92
CA ASN A 128 -17.84 0.23 -20.11
C ASN A 128 -17.48 0.20 -18.61
N GLY A 129 -16.65 1.15 -18.15
CA GLY A 129 -16.19 1.22 -16.77
C GLY A 129 -14.87 0.50 -16.48
N GLU A 130 -14.37 -0.36 -17.37
CA GLU A 130 -13.08 -1.01 -17.23
C GLU A 130 -12.10 -0.58 -18.32
N LEU A 131 -10.87 -0.23 -17.91
CA LEU A 131 -9.79 0.18 -18.80
C LEU A 131 -8.54 -0.69 -18.56
N PRO A 132 -8.39 -1.82 -19.27
CA PRO A 132 -7.21 -2.69 -19.16
C PRO A 132 -6.07 -2.14 -20.00
N LEU A 133 -4.93 -1.86 -19.39
CA LEU A 133 -3.73 -1.35 -20.03
C LEU A 133 -2.58 -2.33 -19.82
N THR A 134 -1.98 -2.81 -20.89
CA THR A 134 -0.86 -3.75 -20.87
C THR A 134 0.42 -3.06 -21.34
N ILE A 135 1.45 -3.14 -20.51
CA ILE A 135 2.81 -2.69 -20.79
C ILE A 135 3.64 -3.94 -21.07
N LYS A 136 4.24 -4.01 -22.25
CA LYS A 136 5.18 -5.07 -22.60
C LYS A 136 6.56 -4.48 -22.84
N ILE A 137 7.53 -4.98 -22.09
CA ILE A 137 8.92 -4.53 -22.16
C ILE A 137 9.78 -5.68 -22.66
N GLU A 138 10.43 -5.48 -23.76
CA GLU A 138 11.43 -6.37 -24.35
C GLU A 138 12.79 -5.66 -24.36
N ARG A 139 13.85 -6.37 -24.64
CA ARG A 139 15.21 -5.80 -24.63
C ARG A 139 15.35 -4.53 -25.48
N ASN A 140 14.71 -4.50 -26.65
CA ASN A 140 14.78 -3.39 -27.60
C ASN A 140 13.40 -2.84 -27.98
N ASN A 141 12.33 -3.31 -27.35
CA ASN A 141 10.97 -2.90 -27.66
C ASN A 141 10.20 -2.56 -26.40
N LEU A 142 9.35 -1.57 -26.50
CA LEU A 142 8.41 -1.19 -25.46
C LEU A 142 7.06 -0.95 -26.12
N SER A 143 6.02 -1.61 -25.66
CA SER A 143 4.66 -1.40 -26.15
C SER A 143 3.69 -1.12 -25.03
N LEU A 144 2.77 -0.21 -25.30
CA LEU A 144 1.64 0.14 -24.45
C LEU A 144 0.38 -0.18 -25.22
N VAL A 145 -0.41 -1.15 -24.75
CA VAL A 145 -1.51 -1.74 -25.50
C VAL A 145 -2.75 -1.86 -24.62
N ILE A 146 -3.91 -1.58 -25.17
CA ILE A 146 -5.20 -1.89 -24.57
C ILE A 146 -5.75 -3.17 -25.19
N ASN A 147 -5.92 -4.19 -24.37
CA ASN A 147 -6.47 -5.48 -24.78
C ASN A 147 -7.98 -5.52 -24.49
N LYS A 148 -8.78 -4.88 -25.37
CA LYS A 148 -10.25 -4.90 -25.27
C LYS A 148 -10.82 -5.86 -26.32
N ARG A 149 -11.76 -6.72 -25.94
CA ARG A 149 -12.42 -7.62 -26.88
C ARG A 149 -13.30 -6.81 -27.85
N GLY A 150 -13.24 -7.10 -29.14
CA GLY A 150 -14.11 -6.51 -30.16
C GLY A 150 -13.43 -5.48 -31.08
N ARG A 151 -14.23 -4.87 -31.99
CA ARG A 151 -13.75 -3.94 -33.03
C ARG A 151 -13.12 -2.65 -32.52
N GLY A 152 -13.36 -2.28 -31.27
CA GLY A 152 -12.82 -1.08 -30.63
C GLY A 152 -11.30 -1.15 -30.35
N ASN A 153 -10.69 -2.33 -30.32
CA ASN A 153 -9.29 -2.52 -29.95
C ASN A 153 -8.31 -1.68 -30.80
N VAL A 154 -8.53 -1.62 -32.11
CA VAL A 154 -7.69 -0.86 -33.04
C VAL A 154 -7.76 0.64 -32.73
N THR A 155 -8.96 1.16 -32.50
CA THR A 155 -9.20 2.58 -32.19
C THR A 155 -8.54 2.99 -30.87
N TYR A 156 -8.65 2.15 -29.83
CA TYR A 156 -7.99 2.39 -28.54
C TYR A 156 -6.47 2.45 -28.69
N ASN A 157 -5.89 1.48 -29.39
CA ASN A 157 -4.43 1.42 -29.56
C ASN A 157 -3.89 2.55 -30.44
N ARG A 158 -4.67 3.04 -31.40
CA ARG A 158 -4.32 4.23 -32.20
C ARG A 158 -4.32 5.51 -31.34
N ASN A 159 -5.17 5.58 -30.34
CA ASN A 159 -5.30 6.73 -29.44
C ASN A 159 -4.63 6.52 -28.07
N ILE A 160 -3.68 5.60 -27.97
CA ILE A 160 -3.05 5.20 -26.70
C ILE A 160 -2.43 6.40 -25.94
N ARG A 161 -1.93 7.41 -26.65
CA ARG A 161 -1.39 8.63 -26.06
C ARG A 161 -2.45 9.43 -25.31
N LYS A 162 -3.66 9.59 -25.89
CA LYS A 162 -4.78 10.28 -25.22
C LYS A 162 -5.20 9.52 -23.96
N ILE A 163 -5.20 8.20 -24.03
CA ILE A 163 -5.54 7.33 -22.91
C ILE A 163 -4.48 7.43 -21.81
N ALA A 164 -3.19 7.39 -22.16
CA ALA A 164 -2.10 7.57 -21.20
C ALA A 164 -2.18 8.93 -20.51
N ASN A 165 -2.51 10.00 -21.25
CA ASN A 165 -2.74 11.32 -20.69
C ASN A 165 -3.96 11.34 -19.77
N TYR A 166 -5.08 10.73 -20.18
CA TYR A 166 -6.29 10.62 -19.37
C TYR A 166 -6.01 9.93 -18.03
N ILE A 167 -5.27 8.82 -18.05
CA ILE A 167 -4.88 8.10 -16.84
C ILE A 167 -3.98 8.97 -15.96
N ASP A 168 -2.91 9.53 -16.53
CA ASP A 168 -1.92 10.30 -15.75
C ASP A 168 -2.50 11.57 -15.12
N THR A 169 -3.51 12.19 -15.73
CA THR A 169 -4.17 13.38 -15.15
C THR A 169 -5.08 13.04 -13.98
N ARG A 170 -5.57 11.79 -13.87
CA ARG A 170 -6.56 11.37 -12.87
C ARG A 170 -6.02 10.51 -11.75
N ILE A 171 -5.01 9.68 -12.04
CA ILE A 171 -4.42 8.81 -11.02
C ILE A 171 -2.90 8.81 -11.11
N GLY A 172 -2.25 8.92 -9.97
CA GLY A 172 -0.80 8.85 -9.84
C GLY A 172 -0.36 7.80 -8.85
N ILE A 173 0.94 7.59 -8.74
CA ILE A 173 1.53 6.74 -7.71
C ILE A 173 2.56 7.52 -6.92
N LEU A 174 2.46 7.44 -5.58
CA LEU A 174 3.48 7.89 -4.64
C LEU A 174 4.12 6.66 -4.02
N SER A 175 5.38 6.42 -4.33
CA SER A 175 6.10 5.26 -3.84
C SER A 175 7.10 5.66 -2.77
N VAL A 176 6.97 5.04 -1.60
CA VAL A 176 7.88 5.18 -0.47
C VAL A 176 8.65 3.88 -0.35
N PRO A 177 9.94 3.86 -0.71
CA PRO A 177 10.77 2.67 -0.54
C PRO A 177 11.05 2.42 0.94
N ALA A 178 11.39 1.18 1.28
CA ALA A 178 11.97 0.88 2.59
C ALA A 178 13.27 1.71 2.75
N ILE A 179 13.35 2.45 3.84
CA ILE A 179 14.50 3.33 4.10
C ILE A 179 15.68 2.44 4.47
N ARG A 180 16.51 2.08 3.49
CA ARG A 180 17.65 1.18 3.71
C ARG A 180 18.98 1.67 3.22
N ASP A 181 19.14 2.81 2.55
CA ASP A 181 20.52 3.19 2.22
C ASP A 181 20.76 4.63 1.74
N SER A 182 21.94 5.10 2.11
CA SER A 182 22.53 6.39 1.82
C SER A 182 23.43 6.40 0.56
N THR A 183 23.17 5.60 -0.46
CA THR A 183 24.01 5.49 -1.66
C THR A 183 23.75 6.58 -2.68
N GLN A 184 24.18 7.79 -2.38
CA GLN A 184 23.80 8.98 -3.16
C GLN A 184 24.95 9.70 -3.87
N MET A 185 26.14 9.12 -3.99
CA MET A 185 27.25 9.80 -4.66
C MET A 185 27.04 10.06 -6.16
N LEU A 186 26.27 9.21 -6.84
CA LEU A 186 25.96 9.39 -8.28
C LEU A 186 24.92 10.49 -8.52
N GLU A 187 23.99 10.71 -7.59
CA GLU A 187 23.00 11.79 -7.66
C GLU A 187 23.67 13.16 -7.55
N VAL A 188 24.71 13.29 -6.73
CA VAL A 188 25.46 14.53 -6.55
C VAL A 188 26.18 14.93 -7.85
N ALA A 189 26.71 14.00 -8.61
CA ALA A 189 27.39 14.27 -9.87
C ALA A 189 26.42 14.69 -10.99
N GLN A 190 25.26 14.05 -11.06
CA GLN A 190 24.20 14.41 -12.02
C GLN A 190 23.60 15.78 -11.72
N ASP A 191 23.39 16.07 -10.44
CA ASP A 191 22.95 17.36 -9.97
C ASP A 191 23.94 18.51 -10.28
N PHE A 192 25.25 18.20 -10.22
CA PHE A 192 26.28 19.18 -10.55
C PHE A 192 26.26 19.57 -12.04
N ALA A 193 26.11 18.62 -12.95
CA ALA A 193 25.99 18.86 -14.38
C ALA A 193 24.72 19.66 -14.72
N GLN A 194 23.61 19.39 -14.03
CA GLN A 194 22.34 20.06 -14.21
C GLN A 194 22.38 21.52 -13.70
N ARG A 195 23.12 21.79 -12.61
CA ARG A 195 23.34 23.16 -12.10
C ARG A 195 24.07 24.05 -13.12
N HIS A 196 25.10 23.54 -13.76
CA HIS A 196 25.90 24.32 -14.72
C HIS A 196 25.11 24.74 -15.96
N LEU A 197 24.19 23.89 -16.42
CA LEU A 197 23.27 24.19 -17.53
C LEU A 197 22.24 25.26 -17.15
N GLN A 198 21.82 25.27 -15.89
CA GLN A 198 20.81 26.21 -15.38
C GLN A 198 21.39 27.58 -15.07
N GLU A 199 22.62 27.69 -14.58
CA GLU A 199 23.31 28.96 -14.34
C GLU A 199 23.38 29.81 -15.60
N SER A 200 23.58 29.21 -16.78
CA SER A 200 23.60 29.90 -18.07
C SER A 200 22.22 30.43 -18.50
N LEU A 201 21.13 29.75 -18.13
CA LEU A 201 19.75 30.16 -18.46
C LEU A 201 19.24 31.28 -17.54
N PHE A 202 19.69 31.35 -16.28
CA PHE A 202 19.22 32.31 -15.28
C PHE A 202 20.08 33.58 -15.17
N ALA A 203 21.05 33.82 -16.08
CA ALA A 203 21.76 35.06 -16.16
C ALA A 203 20.86 36.26 -16.58
N ASN A 204 19.63 36.02 -17.04
CA ASN A 204 18.69 37.04 -17.47
C ASN A 204 17.97 37.70 -16.28
N LYS A 205 18.03 39.04 -16.15
CA LYS A 205 17.41 39.83 -15.05
C LYS A 205 15.88 39.60 -14.92
N TYR A 206 15.18 39.33 -16.02
CA TYR A 206 13.75 39.07 -16.00
C TYR A 206 13.45 37.71 -15.35
N CYS A 207 14.19 36.69 -15.71
CA CYS A 207 14.10 35.39 -15.08
C CYS A 207 14.40 35.46 -13.57
N GLN A 208 15.38 36.24 -13.15
CA GLN A 208 15.69 36.42 -11.73
C GLN A 208 14.52 37.04 -10.94
N ARG A 209 13.80 38.00 -11.48
CA ARG A 209 12.62 38.59 -10.82
C ARG A 209 11.46 37.62 -10.72
N LEU A 210 11.21 36.83 -11.74
CA LEU A 210 10.19 35.78 -11.70
C LEU A 210 10.53 34.70 -10.67
N VAL A 211 11.78 34.26 -10.65
CA VAL A 211 12.27 33.29 -9.66
C VAL A 211 12.15 33.82 -8.24
N GLN A 212 12.43 35.09 -7.98
CA GLN A 212 12.23 35.69 -6.65
C GLN A 212 10.76 35.69 -6.21
N LYS A 213 9.83 36.00 -7.11
CA LYS A 213 8.41 35.94 -6.81
C LYS A 213 7.94 34.51 -6.52
N ILE A 214 8.40 33.55 -7.31
CA ILE A 214 8.11 32.13 -7.07
C ILE A 214 8.65 31.72 -5.70
N LYS A 215 9.90 32.10 -5.39
CA LYS A 215 10.54 31.78 -4.11
C LYS A 215 9.74 32.26 -2.90
N GLN A 216 9.18 33.48 -2.96
CA GLN A 216 8.35 34.00 -1.87
C GLN A 216 7.10 33.16 -1.62
N ILE A 217 6.40 32.79 -2.69
CA ILE A 217 5.20 31.93 -2.59
C ILE A 217 5.56 30.55 -2.05
N GLU A 218 6.69 30.01 -2.46
CA GLU A 218 7.20 28.71 -2.01
C GLU A 218 7.56 28.71 -0.53
N ASP A 219 8.25 29.77 -0.06
CA ASP A 219 8.67 29.90 1.34
C ASP A 219 7.42 29.95 2.27
N GLU A 220 6.39 30.73 1.91
CA GLU A 220 5.11 30.78 2.64
C GLU A 220 4.42 29.38 2.71
N TYR A 221 4.47 28.64 1.60
CA TYR A 221 3.90 27.31 1.56
C TYR A 221 4.69 26.29 2.41
N LEU A 222 6.02 26.32 2.32
CA LEU A 222 6.89 25.44 3.10
C LEU A 222 6.77 25.69 4.61
N GLU A 223 6.61 26.93 5.03
CA GLU A 223 6.37 27.30 6.44
C GLU A 223 5.05 26.68 6.93
N THR A 224 3.97 26.87 6.18
CA THR A 224 2.67 26.26 6.51
C THR A 224 2.73 24.74 6.57
N LEU A 225 3.45 24.12 5.64
CA LEU A 225 3.62 22.68 5.58
C LEU A 225 4.45 22.16 6.76
N SER A 226 5.54 22.87 7.12
CA SER A 226 6.40 22.54 8.28
C SER A 226 5.62 22.56 9.59
N GLU A 227 4.78 23.58 9.80
CA GLU A 227 3.91 23.65 10.99
C GLU A 227 2.94 22.46 11.05
N ASN A 228 2.30 22.11 9.93
CA ASN A 228 1.35 21.02 9.89
C ASN A 228 2.01 19.66 10.17
N ILE A 229 3.19 19.45 9.62
CA ILE A 229 3.99 18.23 9.85
C ILE A 229 4.45 18.18 11.30
N THR A 230 4.92 19.29 11.86
CA THR A 230 5.32 19.38 13.26
C THR A 230 4.19 18.93 14.18
N LYS A 231 2.99 19.51 14.02
CA LYS A 231 1.80 19.14 14.80
C LYS A 231 1.44 17.66 14.68
N GLN A 232 1.57 17.10 13.48
CA GLN A 232 1.25 15.70 13.22
C GLN A 232 2.27 14.75 13.88
N ILE A 233 3.56 15.06 13.75
CA ILE A 233 4.64 14.22 14.31
C ILE A 233 4.66 14.29 15.83
N GLN A 234 4.35 15.43 16.44
CA GLN A 234 4.19 15.57 17.88
C GLN A 234 3.14 14.62 18.47
N GLY A 235 2.12 14.24 17.67
CA GLY A 235 1.15 13.20 18.06
C GLY A 235 1.77 11.81 18.20
N TYR A 236 2.92 11.55 17.58
CA TYR A 236 3.60 10.25 17.59
C TYR A 236 4.90 10.26 18.42
N ALA A 237 5.60 11.39 18.43
CA ALA A 237 6.89 11.57 19.09
C ALA A 237 6.91 12.92 19.82
N GLN A 238 6.55 12.89 21.10
CA GLN A 238 6.38 14.09 21.93
C GLN A 238 7.67 14.89 22.22
N ASN A 239 8.83 14.30 21.98
CA ASN A 239 10.14 14.93 22.18
C ASN A 239 10.60 15.81 21.01
N ILE A 240 9.83 15.86 19.92
CA ILE A 240 10.16 16.70 18.75
C ILE A 240 9.51 18.06 18.96
N SER A 241 10.34 19.12 18.98
CA SER A 241 9.86 20.49 19.11
C SER A 241 9.46 21.10 17.76
N GLU A 242 10.20 20.80 16.70
CA GLU A 242 10.01 21.40 15.39
C GLU A 242 10.51 20.51 14.26
N VAL A 243 9.81 20.55 13.12
CA VAL A 243 10.22 19.98 11.84
C VAL A 243 10.22 21.10 10.83
N GLU A 244 11.37 21.41 10.25
CA GLU A 244 11.54 22.48 9.28
C GLU A 244 11.85 21.92 7.89
N LEU A 245 11.08 22.35 6.89
CA LEU A 245 11.31 22.09 5.49
C LEU A 245 12.17 23.19 4.91
N ILE A 246 13.42 22.87 4.55
CA ILE A 246 14.34 23.83 4.01
C ILE A 246 14.36 23.72 2.49
N ARG A 247 14.12 24.84 1.83
CA ARG A 247 14.18 24.93 0.38
C ARG A 247 15.62 24.72 -0.12
N SER A 248 15.74 24.00 -1.24
CA SER A 248 17.01 23.92 -1.94
C SER A 248 17.39 25.25 -2.59
N ASP A 249 18.61 25.72 -2.36
CA ASP A 249 19.15 26.92 -3.01
C ASP A 249 19.51 26.72 -4.49
N ARG A 250 19.17 25.55 -5.05
CA ARG A 250 19.36 25.28 -6.47
C ARG A 250 18.46 26.22 -7.27
N HIS A 251 19.02 26.84 -8.28
CA HIS A 251 18.34 27.79 -9.18
C HIS A 251 17.30 27.11 -10.11
N ASN A 252 16.59 26.13 -9.60
CA ASN A 252 15.52 25.44 -10.34
C ASN A 252 14.18 26.09 -10.05
N THR A 253 13.38 26.26 -11.08
CA THR A 253 12.00 26.76 -11.02
C THR A 253 11.03 25.81 -10.29
N MET A 254 11.48 24.65 -9.81
CA MET A 254 10.74 23.78 -8.92
C MET A 254 11.39 23.73 -7.55
N PRO A 255 10.63 23.96 -6.47
CA PRO A 255 11.13 23.83 -5.12
C PRO A 255 11.51 22.38 -4.87
N LEU A 256 12.78 22.12 -4.72
CA LEU A 256 13.26 20.85 -4.21
C LEU A 256 13.54 21.05 -2.73
N ILE A 257 12.87 20.31 -1.89
CA ILE A 257 13.21 20.20 -0.48
C ILE A 257 14.61 19.59 -0.45
N GLU A 258 15.61 20.38 -0.11
CA GLU A 258 16.98 19.91 -0.09
C GLU A 258 17.22 19.00 1.10
N ARG A 259 16.73 19.41 2.25
CA ARG A 259 16.85 18.65 3.48
C ARG A 259 15.71 18.97 4.43
N LEU A 260 15.46 18.08 5.33
CA LEU A 260 14.51 18.21 6.40
C LEU A 260 15.27 18.20 7.72
N GLU A 261 15.12 19.26 8.51
CA GLU A 261 15.75 19.39 9.81
C GLU A 261 14.74 19.12 10.92
N ILE A 262 15.18 18.41 11.94
CA ILE A 262 14.37 17.98 13.05
C ILE A 262 15.00 18.49 14.34
N THR A 263 14.23 19.19 15.15
CA THR A 263 14.64 19.68 16.47
C THR A 263 13.95 18.85 17.55
N ASP A 264 14.73 18.07 18.28
CA ASP A 264 14.34 17.49 19.57
C ASP A 264 15.05 18.23 20.70
N ASN A 265 16.27 17.86 21.05
CA ASN A 265 17.16 18.63 21.93
C ASN A 265 18.24 19.36 21.13
N VAL A 266 18.51 18.92 19.90
CA VAL A 266 19.49 19.47 18.98
C VAL A 266 18.90 19.45 17.59
N ARG A 267 19.08 20.54 16.82
CA ARG A 267 18.67 20.64 15.43
C ARG A 267 19.62 19.81 14.56
N THR A 268 19.10 18.77 13.92
CA THR A 268 19.86 17.85 13.07
C THR A 268 19.10 17.51 11.80
N SER A 269 19.82 17.10 10.75
CA SER A 269 19.18 16.60 9.53
C SER A 269 18.35 15.34 9.80
N SER A 270 17.25 15.17 9.09
CA SER A 270 16.45 13.95 9.16
C SER A 270 17.27 12.68 8.84
N THR A 271 18.32 12.79 8.02
CA THR A 271 19.22 11.68 7.66
C THR A 271 20.10 11.22 8.81
N GLU A 272 20.29 12.05 9.84
CA GLU A 272 21.05 11.73 11.05
C GLU A 272 20.18 11.15 12.18
N LYS A 273 18.87 11.14 11.99
CA LYS A 273 17.92 10.53 12.93
C LYS A 273 17.71 9.06 12.62
N GLY A 274 17.25 8.32 13.64
CA GLY A 274 16.95 6.90 13.47
C GLY A 274 15.93 6.64 12.35
N GLU A 275 16.11 5.56 11.61
CA GLU A 275 15.31 5.18 10.43
C GLU A 275 13.80 5.13 10.69
N GLY A 276 13.40 4.77 11.93
CA GLY A 276 12.01 4.77 12.33
C GLY A 276 11.36 6.17 12.30
N LEU A 277 12.09 7.20 12.76
CA LEU A 277 11.58 8.57 12.72
C LEU A 277 11.52 9.08 11.27
N GLN A 278 12.47 8.70 10.44
CA GLN A 278 12.46 9.03 9.00
C GLN A 278 11.21 8.46 8.31
N SER A 279 10.81 7.22 8.64
CA SER A 279 9.59 6.60 8.11
C SER A 279 8.32 7.35 8.54
N LEU A 280 8.24 7.77 9.81
CA LEU A 280 7.11 8.58 10.32
C LEU A 280 6.99 9.92 9.59
N ILE A 281 8.11 10.60 9.37
CA ILE A 281 8.18 11.87 8.66
C ILE A 281 7.74 11.70 7.21
N ALA A 282 8.23 10.68 6.52
CA ALA A 282 7.86 10.39 5.13
C ALA A 282 6.35 10.18 4.99
N ILE A 283 5.73 9.41 5.90
CA ILE A 283 4.28 9.20 5.90
C ILE A 283 3.52 10.49 6.21
N GLY A 284 4.01 11.29 7.17
CA GLY A 284 3.44 12.60 7.49
C GLY A 284 3.48 13.58 6.31
N LEU A 285 4.60 13.64 5.60
CA LEU A 285 4.75 14.44 4.37
C LEU A 285 3.76 14.01 3.29
N ILE A 286 3.63 12.70 3.07
CA ILE A 286 2.69 12.14 2.09
C ILE A 286 1.25 12.51 2.46
N GLN A 287 0.87 12.37 3.74
CA GLN A 287 -0.48 12.69 4.19
C GLN A 287 -0.81 14.17 3.95
N GLN A 288 0.13 15.07 4.22
CA GLN A 288 -0.08 16.50 3.97
C GLN A 288 -0.10 16.81 2.47
N ALA A 289 0.81 16.26 1.70
CA ALA A 289 0.85 16.45 0.25
C ALA A 289 -0.44 15.99 -0.42
N THR A 290 -0.99 14.83 -0.03
CA THR A 290 -2.24 14.32 -0.60
C THR A 290 -3.46 15.14 -0.21
N LYS A 291 -3.49 15.77 0.98
CA LYS A 291 -4.58 16.68 1.38
C LYS A 291 -4.59 17.99 0.58
N HIS A 292 -3.41 18.49 0.21
CA HIS A 292 -3.27 19.79 -0.48
C HIS A 292 -3.27 19.69 -2.01
N LEU A 293 -3.09 18.51 -2.60
CA LEU A 293 -3.05 18.32 -4.07
C LEU A 293 -4.40 18.52 -4.78
N GLY A 294 -5.41 19.02 -4.08
CA GLY A 294 -6.71 19.43 -4.67
C GLY A 294 -7.52 18.27 -5.25
N ASN A 295 -8.80 18.50 -5.49
CA ASN A 295 -9.81 17.50 -5.87
C ASN A 295 -9.66 16.89 -7.29
N HIS A 296 -8.50 16.96 -7.95
CA HIS A 296 -8.39 16.62 -9.37
C HIS A 296 -7.60 15.36 -9.70
N LYS A 297 -6.86 14.78 -8.73
CA LYS A 297 -6.04 13.61 -9.00
C LYS A 297 -6.00 12.66 -7.81
N ASP A 298 -6.40 11.40 -8.04
CA ASP A 298 -6.26 10.33 -7.05
C ASP A 298 -4.81 9.82 -7.01
N TYR A 299 -4.38 9.31 -5.85
CA TYR A 299 -3.05 8.74 -5.71
C TYR A 299 -3.12 7.33 -5.13
N ILE A 300 -2.23 6.47 -5.63
CA ILE A 300 -1.91 5.19 -5.04
C ILE A 300 -0.68 5.39 -4.17
N LEU A 301 -0.82 5.15 -2.87
CA LEU A 301 0.29 5.17 -1.92
C LEU A 301 0.90 3.79 -1.84
N ALA A 302 2.07 3.59 -2.43
CA ALA A 302 2.79 2.32 -2.42
C ALA A 302 3.94 2.41 -1.41
N ILE A 303 3.82 1.76 -0.26
CA ILE A 303 4.77 1.87 0.86
C ILE A 303 5.40 0.52 1.15
N ASP A 304 6.72 0.47 1.14
CA ASP A 304 7.49 -0.73 1.43
C ASP A 304 7.98 -0.70 2.88
N GLU A 305 7.64 -1.70 3.66
CA GLU A 305 8.03 -1.89 5.06
C GLU A 305 7.79 -0.65 5.95
N PRO A 306 6.55 -0.10 6.03
CA PRO A 306 6.29 1.10 6.83
C PRO A 306 6.59 0.92 8.33
N GLU A 307 6.69 -0.31 8.79
CA GLU A 307 7.01 -0.69 10.17
C GLU A 307 8.51 -0.76 10.47
N ALA A 308 9.38 -0.67 9.47
CA ALA A 308 10.82 -0.88 9.65
C ALA A 308 11.38 0.06 10.73
N HIS A 309 12.15 -0.54 11.67
CA HIS A 309 12.82 0.16 12.78
C HIS A 309 11.90 0.94 13.74
N LEU A 310 10.60 0.65 13.74
CA LEU A 310 9.61 1.31 14.59
C LEU A 310 9.26 0.48 15.84
N HIS A 311 9.11 1.19 16.97
CA HIS A 311 8.51 0.61 18.16
C HIS A 311 7.04 0.23 17.89
N PRO A 312 6.50 -0.87 18.45
CA PRO A 312 5.11 -1.32 18.20
C PRO A 312 4.02 -0.26 18.41
N LYS A 313 4.21 0.68 19.33
CA LYS A 313 3.28 1.82 19.53
C LYS A 313 3.24 2.73 18.29
N ALA A 314 4.39 3.01 17.70
CA ALA A 314 4.50 3.83 16.49
C ALA A 314 3.92 3.09 15.27
N VAL A 315 4.12 1.76 15.15
CA VAL A 315 3.51 0.95 14.09
C VAL A 315 1.98 1.01 14.15
N ARG A 316 1.38 0.97 15.36
CA ARG A 316 -0.07 1.14 15.51
C ARG A 316 -0.54 2.53 15.07
N ALA A 317 0.19 3.58 15.42
CA ALA A 317 -0.13 4.94 15.00
C ALA A 317 -0.10 5.06 13.47
N ILE A 318 0.96 4.55 12.81
CA ILE A 318 1.05 4.48 11.35
C ILE A 318 -0.10 3.69 10.75
N SER A 319 -0.44 2.53 11.33
CA SER A 319 -1.56 1.72 10.84
C SER A 319 -2.86 2.53 10.79
N ASN A 320 -3.15 3.31 11.83
CA ASN A 320 -4.34 4.17 11.86
C ASN A 320 -4.27 5.26 10.79
N THR A 321 -3.14 5.95 10.67
CA THR A 321 -2.95 6.99 9.64
C THR A 321 -3.10 6.43 8.23
N LEU A 322 -2.55 5.25 7.95
CA LEU A 322 -2.69 4.61 6.63
C LEU A 322 -4.14 4.19 6.34
N ARG A 323 -4.88 3.75 7.36
CA ARG A 323 -6.32 3.45 7.24
C ARG A 323 -7.15 4.70 6.98
N GLU A 324 -6.84 5.81 7.64
CA GLU A 324 -7.46 7.10 7.36
C GLU A 324 -7.19 7.56 5.92
N LEU A 325 -5.95 7.44 5.45
CA LEU A 325 -5.60 7.74 4.06
C LEU A 325 -6.35 6.86 3.07
N ALA A 326 -6.59 5.61 3.40
CA ALA A 326 -7.34 4.67 2.55
C ALA A 326 -8.82 5.03 2.38
N THR A 327 -9.37 5.95 3.16
CA THR A 327 -10.74 6.47 2.94
C THR A 327 -10.84 7.39 1.72
N THR A 328 -9.74 8.00 1.30
CA THR A 328 -9.70 8.99 0.20
C THR A 328 -8.76 8.58 -0.93
N GLN A 329 -7.76 7.74 -0.65
CA GLN A 329 -6.73 7.31 -1.60
C GLN A 329 -6.64 5.79 -1.60
N GLN A 330 -5.97 5.20 -2.59
CA GLN A 330 -5.63 3.77 -2.53
C GLN A 330 -4.28 3.58 -1.82
N VAL A 331 -4.24 2.69 -0.84
CA VAL A 331 -3.02 2.38 -0.07
C VAL A 331 -2.60 0.94 -0.33
N ILE A 332 -1.37 0.73 -0.76
CA ILE A 332 -0.76 -0.58 -0.96
C ILE A 332 0.51 -0.64 -0.12
N ILE A 333 0.56 -1.54 0.82
CA ILE A 333 1.75 -1.73 1.68
C ILE A 333 2.38 -3.09 1.46
N ALA A 334 3.70 -3.16 1.50
CA ALA A 334 4.41 -4.42 1.64
C ALA A 334 4.90 -4.52 3.10
N THR A 335 4.51 -5.57 3.80
CA THR A 335 4.74 -5.68 5.24
C THR A 335 4.97 -7.11 5.70
N HIS A 336 5.70 -7.25 6.80
CA HIS A 336 5.75 -8.46 7.63
C HIS A 336 5.23 -8.22 9.05
N SER A 337 4.66 -7.06 9.32
CA SER A 337 4.07 -6.77 10.62
C SER A 337 2.64 -7.27 10.73
N PRO A 338 2.30 -8.09 11.74
CA PRO A 338 0.93 -8.50 11.98
C PRO A 338 -0.02 -7.33 12.28
N ILE A 339 0.50 -6.20 12.77
CA ILE A 339 -0.27 -5.00 13.08
C ILE A 339 -0.83 -4.34 11.82
N LEU A 340 -0.13 -4.49 10.69
CA LEU A 340 -0.49 -3.90 9.40
C LEU A 340 -1.30 -4.85 8.50
N VAL A 341 -1.57 -6.06 8.97
CA VAL A 341 -2.46 -7.00 8.28
C VAL A 341 -3.89 -6.49 8.34
N GLY A 342 -4.57 -6.50 7.22
CA GLY A 342 -5.97 -6.10 7.13
C GLY A 342 -6.89 -7.08 7.85
N GLN A 343 -7.83 -6.57 8.64
CA GLN A 343 -8.73 -7.36 9.46
C GLN A 343 -10.22 -7.10 9.13
N THR A 344 -10.50 -6.18 8.23
CA THR A 344 -11.86 -5.81 7.81
C THR A 344 -12.12 -6.23 6.37
N HIS A 345 -13.37 -6.38 5.98
CA HIS A 345 -13.77 -6.76 4.62
C HIS A 345 -13.33 -5.75 3.54
N SER A 346 -13.13 -4.49 3.89
CA SER A 346 -12.60 -3.45 3.00
C SER A 346 -11.11 -3.60 2.71
N HIS A 347 -10.39 -4.44 3.44
CA HIS A 347 -8.97 -4.70 3.27
C HIS A 347 -8.74 -6.00 2.50
N ILE A 348 -7.81 -5.97 1.57
CA ILE A 348 -7.36 -7.19 0.89
C ILE A 348 -5.95 -7.53 1.37
N ASN A 349 -5.82 -8.74 1.90
CA ASN A 349 -4.52 -9.33 2.18
C ASN A 349 -4.10 -10.20 1.01
N ILE A 350 -2.88 -10.00 0.53
CA ILE A 350 -2.28 -10.76 -0.55
C ILE A 350 -1.02 -11.41 -0.01
N LEU A 351 -1.01 -12.72 0.04
CA LEU A 351 0.18 -13.49 0.44
C LEU A 351 1.11 -13.64 -0.75
N VAL A 352 2.32 -13.12 -0.63
CA VAL A 352 3.39 -13.23 -1.63
C VAL A 352 4.40 -14.26 -1.15
N GLU A 353 4.39 -15.42 -1.78
CA GLU A 353 5.22 -16.57 -1.42
C GLU A 353 5.65 -17.32 -2.69
N ASN A 354 6.89 -17.79 -2.76
CA ASN A 354 7.44 -18.51 -3.93
C ASN A 354 7.21 -17.75 -5.25
N SER A 355 7.39 -16.43 -5.22
CA SER A 355 7.22 -15.55 -6.39
C SER A 355 5.81 -15.57 -7.00
N THR A 356 4.81 -15.94 -6.22
CA THR A 356 3.38 -15.92 -6.58
C THR A 356 2.59 -15.13 -5.54
N ALA A 357 1.43 -14.60 -5.95
CA ALA A 357 0.53 -13.89 -5.04
C ALA A 357 -0.78 -14.68 -4.89
N GLN A 358 -1.19 -14.92 -3.65
CA GLN A 358 -2.45 -15.53 -3.31
C GLN A 358 -3.36 -14.50 -2.65
N MET A 359 -4.53 -14.29 -3.21
CA MET A 359 -5.54 -13.43 -2.64
C MET A 359 -6.25 -14.07 -1.45
N ARG A 360 -6.63 -13.26 -0.48
CA ARG A 360 -7.43 -13.63 0.69
C ARG A 360 -6.94 -14.94 1.35
N PRO A 361 -5.65 -15.00 1.74
CA PRO A 361 -5.10 -16.17 2.41
C PRO A 361 -5.81 -16.38 3.76
N SER A 362 -5.90 -17.63 4.22
CA SER A 362 -6.42 -17.92 5.55
C SER A 362 -5.52 -17.32 6.64
N LEU A 363 -6.09 -16.91 7.77
CA LEU A 363 -5.32 -16.37 8.91
C LEU A 363 -4.22 -17.33 9.37
N LYS A 364 -4.49 -18.64 9.35
CA LYS A 364 -3.49 -19.67 9.66
C LYS A 364 -2.27 -19.57 8.74
N ARG A 365 -2.49 -19.35 7.44
CA ARG A 365 -1.40 -19.21 6.47
C ARG A 365 -0.63 -17.91 6.64
N ILE A 366 -1.34 -16.80 6.93
CA ILE A 366 -0.71 -15.52 7.26
C ILE A 366 0.19 -15.66 8.48
N ARG A 367 -0.30 -16.26 9.57
CA ARG A 367 0.49 -16.49 10.80
C ARG A 367 1.74 -17.30 10.52
N HIS A 368 1.60 -18.42 9.82
CA HIS A 368 2.73 -19.28 9.44
C HIS A 368 3.75 -18.51 8.60
N CYS A 369 3.29 -17.72 7.64
CA CYS A 369 4.14 -16.94 6.76
C CYS A 369 4.89 -15.81 7.50
N LEU A 370 4.24 -15.18 8.49
CA LEU A 370 4.86 -14.15 9.32
C LEU A 370 5.75 -14.72 10.45
N GLY A 371 5.87 -16.05 10.54
CA GLY A 371 6.65 -16.69 11.59
C GLY A 371 6.07 -16.49 12.98
N ILE A 372 4.76 -16.20 13.10
CA ILE A 372 4.13 -15.99 14.39
C ILE A 372 3.87 -17.36 15.03
N GLU A 373 4.75 -17.73 15.94
CA GLU A 373 4.62 -18.96 16.73
C GLU A 373 3.87 -18.71 18.05
N LEU A 374 3.42 -19.78 18.67
CA LEU A 374 2.76 -19.72 20.00
C LEU A 374 3.67 -19.17 21.09
N SER A 375 4.98 -19.37 20.94
CA SER A 375 6.02 -18.87 21.84
C SER A 375 6.15 -17.35 21.84
N ASP A 376 5.77 -16.69 20.75
CA ASP A 376 5.96 -15.24 20.58
C ASP A 376 4.95 -14.41 21.36
N SER A 377 3.88 -15.05 21.84
CA SER A 377 2.87 -14.38 22.66
C SER A 377 2.32 -15.35 23.71
N LEU A 378 2.69 -15.09 24.95
CA LEU A 378 2.14 -15.78 26.14
C LEU A 378 0.59 -15.73 26.24
N ALA A 379 -0.07 -14.96 25.38
CA ALA A 379 -1.52 -14.72 25.40
C ALA A 379 -2.29 -15.17 24.17
N SER A 380 -1.67 -15.64 23.06
CA SER A 380 -2.38 -15.88 21.80
C SER A 380 -2.40 -17.36 21.40
N ALA A 381 -3.51 -18.03 21.71
CA ALA A 381 -3.84 -19.29 21.01
C ALA A 381 -4.32 -19.00 19.58
N PRO A 382 -3.96 -19.81 18.57
CA PRO A 382 -4.44 -19.66 17.20
C PRO A 382 -5.96 -19.62 17.07
N ILE A 383 -6.66 -20.35 17.96
CA ILE A 383 -8.13 -20.42 18.01
C ILE A 383 -8.58 -19.83 19.35
N CYS A 384 -9.40 -18.80 19.27
CA CYS A 384 -10.02 -18.18 20.44
C CYS A 384 -11.53 -18.40 20.42
N ILE A 385 -12.04 -19.07 21.43
CA ILE A 385 -13.47 -19.25 21.65
C ILE A 385 -13.93 -18.17 22.61
N LEU A 386 -14.81 -17.28 22.16
CA LEU A 386 -15.41 -16.23 22.98
C LEU A 386 -16.74 -16.73 23.55
N VAL A 387 -16.93 -16.57 24.85
CA VAL A 387 -18.15 -16.94 25.58
C VAL A 387 -18.64 -15.80 26.44
N GLU A 388 -19.88 -15.81 26.89
CA GLU A 388 -20.50 -14.69 27.62
C GLU A 388 -19.91 -14.47 29.02
N GLY A 389 -19.74 -15.57 29.77
CA GLY A 389 -19.35 -15.53 31.16
C GLY A 389 -18.18 -16.42 31.55
N LEU A 390 -17.63 -16.20 32.75
CA LEU A 390 -16.53 -17.01 33.27
C LEU A 390 -16.96 -18.46 33.57
N THR A 391 -18.20 -18.68 33.98
CA THR A 391 -18.79 -20.00 34.18
C THR A 391 -18.79 -20.80 32.88
N ASP A 392 -19.10 -20.13 31.76
CA ASP A 392 -19.18 -20.77 30.45
C ASP A 392 -17.79 -21.23 29.98
N CYS A 393 -16.73 -20.51 30.33
CA CYS A 393 -15.36 -20.95 30.06
C CYS A 393 -15.09 -22.34 30.65
N THR A 394 -15.52 -22.57 31.88
CA THR A 394 -15.27 -23.82 32.57
C THR A 394 -16.14 -24.98 31.99
N VAL A 395 -17.41 -24.67 31.77
CA VAL A 395 -18.38 -25.62 31.24
C VAL A 395 -18.01 -26.04 29.82
N TYR A 396 -17.84 -25.10 28.92
CA TYR A 396 -17.50 -25.41 27.51
C TYR A 396 -16.13 -26.06 27.37
N ARG A 397 -15.14 -25.64 28.19
CA ARG A 397 -13.84 -26.32 28.19
C ARG A 397 -13.99 -27.83 28.54
N LYS A 398 -14.75 -28.12 29.56
CA LYS A 398 -15.01 -29.52 29.97
C LYS A 398 -15.72 -30.31 28.86
N LEU A 399 -16.84 -29.80 28.37
CA LEU A 399 -17.62 -30.43 27.31
C LEU A 399 -16.81 -30.64 26.02
N LEU A 400 -16.06 -29.66 25.57
CA LEU A 400 -15.23 -29.77 24.38
C LEU A 400 -14.08 -30.73 24.54
N CYS A 401 -13.47 -30.82 25.73
CA CYS A 401 -12.42 -31.81 26.03
C CYS A 401 -12.96 -33.23 26.10
N GLU A 402 -14.17 -33.41 26.59
CA GLU A 402 -14.83 -34.71 26.65
C GLU A 402 -15.34 -35.16 25.27
N SER A 403 -15.73 -34.22 24.41
CA SER A 403 -16.26 -34.54 23.07
C SER A 403 -15.20 -34.97 22.05
N SER A 404 -13.94 -34.56 22.24
CA SER A 404 -12.89 -34.85 21.27
C SER A 404 -11.49 -34.83 21.89
N THR A 405 -10.74 -35.88 21.72
CA THR A 405 -9.33 -36.01 22.09
C THR A 405 -8.46 -34.97 21.35
N LYS A 406 -8.79 -34.68 20.09
CA LYS A 406 -8.09 -33.64 19.29
C LYS A 406 -8.27 -32.24 19.84
N ILE A 407 -9.47 -31.90 20.32
CA ILE A 407 -9.75 -30.62 20.98
C ILE A 407 -9.05 -30.57 22.34
N LYS A 408 -9.08 -31.64 23.09
CA LYS A 408 -8.36 -31.74 24.36
C LYS A 408 -6.86 -31.45 24.18
N HIS A 409 -6.20 -32.09 23.22
CA HIS A 409 -4.81 -31.81 22.88
C HIS A 409 -4.61 -30.34 22.40
N GLY A 410 -5.59 -29.79 21.70
CA GLY A 410 -5.55 -28.36 21.33
C GLY A 410 -5.52 -27.42 22.53
N PHE A 411 -6.24 -27.72 23.61
CA PHE A 411 -6.17 -26.98 24.86
C PHE A 411 -4.86 -27.24 25.64
N GLU A 412 -4.40 -28.45 25.69
CA GLU A 412 -3.14 -28.84 26.36
C GLU A 412 -1.92 -28.17 25.70
N ASN A 413 -1.94 -28.06 24.38
CA ASN A 413 -0.87 -27.44 23.59
C ASN A 413 -1.08 -25.93 23.33
N ALA A 414 -1.96 -25.27 24.10
CA ALA A 414 -2.29 -23.86 23.95
C ALA A 414 -2.69 -23.42 22.52
N GLN A 415 -3.19 -24.35 21.71
CA GLN A 415 -3.71 -24.07 20.36
C GLN A 415 -5.16 -23.54 20.40
N ILE A 416 -5.89 -23.82 21.46
CA ILE A 416 -7.26 -23.39 21.68
C ILE A 416 -7.34 -22.69 23.03
N ARG A 417 -8.03 -21.56 23.07
CA ARG A 417 -8.28 -20.81 24.30
C ARG A 417 -9.74 -20.40 24.36
N ILE A 418 -10.33 -20.42 25.55
CA ILE A 418 -11.66 -19.87 25.81
C ILE A 418 -11.49 -18.59 26.63
N VAL A 419 -12.21 -17.53 26.23
CA VAL A 419 -12.16 -16.22 26.85
C VAL A 419 -13.57 -15.73 27.13
N ALA A 420 -13.85 -15.36 28.36
CA ALA A 420 -15.11 -14.72 28.74
C ALA A 420 -15.09 -13.24 28.32
N THR A 421 -16.17 -12.77 27.70
CA THR A 421 -16.33 -11.37 27.29
C THR A 421 -16.85 -10.48 28.40
N THR A 422 -17.23 -11.05 29.54
CA THR A 422 -17.84 -10.38 30.71
C THR A 422 -19.08 -9.54 30.33
N GLY A 423 -19.92 -10.14 29.48
CA GLY A 423 -21.21 -9.61 29.02
C GLY A 423 -21.21 -9.21 27.53
N LEU A 424 -22.41 -9.27 26.93
CA LEU A 424 -22.64 -9.02 25.52
C LEU A 424 -22.21 -7.61 25.05
N GLY A 425 -22.34 -6.59 25.93
CA GLY A 425 -21.94 -5.21 25.59
C GLY A 425 -20.41 -5.01 25.38
N LYS A 426 -19.57 -5.99 25.76
CA LYS A 426 -18.12 -5.95 25.51
C LYS A 426 -17.66 -6.92 24.42
N LEU A 427 -18.59 -7.62 23.80
CA LEU A 427 -18.30 -8.66 22.84
C LEU A 427 -17.58 -8.11 21.60
N GLU A 428 -18.04 -7.00 21.03
CA GLU A 428 -17.41 -6.35 19.89
C GLU A 428 -15.95 -5.98 20.16
N ARG A 429 -15.70 -5.36 21.31
CA ARG A 429 -14.33 -5.00 21.73
C ARG A 429 -13.44 -6.24 21.92
N SER A 430 -14.01 -7.34 22.44
CA SER A 430 -13.28 -8.59 22.61
C SER A 430 -12.92 -9.21 21.26
N ILE A 431 -13.84 -9.16 20.28
CA ILE A 431 -13.60 -9.59 18.91
C ILE A 431 -12.46 -8.78 18.30
N GLU A 432 -12.51 -7.45 18.41
CA GLU A 432 -11.46 -6.57 17.89
C GLU A 432 -10.08 -6.89 18.50
N ILE A 433 -10.02 -7.08 19.81
CA ILE A 433 -8.77 -7.44 20.50
C ILE A 433 -8.22 -8.77 20.00
N GLN A 434 -9.06 -9.81 19.87
CA GLN A 434 -8.60 -11.12 19.41
C GLN A 434 -8.18 -11.10 17.94
N ARG A 435 -8.83 -10.30 17.11
CA ARG A 435 -8.44 -10.10 15.70
C ARG A 435 -7.08 -9.41 15.57
N GLN A 436 -6.74 -8.49 16.48
CA GLN A 436 -5.41 -7.87 16.49
C GLN A 436 -4.27 -8.88 16.67
N PHE A 437 -4.55 -10.03 17.30
CA PHE A 437 -3.60 -11.13 17.44
C PHE A 437 -3.69 -12.15 16.27
N LEU A 438 -4.45 -11.87 15.23
CA LEU A 438 -4.69 -12.77 14.09
C LEU A 438 -5.25 -14.14 14.51
N ASN A 439 -6.04 -14.18 15.56
CA ASN A 439 -6.67 -15.42 16.04
C ASN A 439 -7.88 -15.77 15.16
N GLN A 440 -8.10 -17.05 14.94
CA GLN A 440 -9.41 -17.54 14.50
C GLN A 440 -10.38 -17.42 15.66
N ILE A 441 -11.53 -16.80 15.43
CA ILE A 441 -12.52 -16.56 16.46
C ILE A 441 -13.70 -17.51 16.25
N LEU A 442 -14.16 -18.13 17.32
CA LEU A 442 -15.45 -18.80 17.39
C LEU A 442 -16.22 -18.21 18.56
N ILE A 443 -17.42 -17.76 18.31
CA ILE A 443 -18.29 -17.14 19.33
C ILE A 443 -19.39 -18.11 19.70
N LEU A 444 -19.50 -18.41 20.97
CA LEU A 444 -20.57 -19.27 21.51
C LEU A 444 -21.46 -18.40 22.42
N LEU A 445 -22.70 -18.18 22.01
CA LEU A 445 -23.70 -17.42 22.76
C LEU A 445 -24.87 -18.33 23.12
N ASP A 446 -25.54 -18.02 24.20
CA ASP A 446 -26.79 -18.70 24.56
C ASP A 446 -27.89 -18.37 23.53
N ALA A 447 -28.74 -19.32 23.21
CA ALA A 447 -29.83 -19.15 22.26
C ALA A 447 -31.05 -18.42 22.88
N ASP A 448 -30.82 -17.57 23.87
CA ASP A 448 -31.83 -16.69 24.46
C ASP A 448 -32.11 -15.44 23.59
N ALA A 449 -33.00 -14.57 24.07
CA ALA A 449 -33.34 -13.34 23.33
C ALA A 449 -32.15 -12.40 23.17
N ALA A 450 -31.30 -12.27 24.18
CA ALA A 450 -30.15 -11.38 24.17
C ALA A 450 -29.03 -11.90 23.27
N GLY A 451 -28.70 -13.20 23.32
CA GLY A 451 -27.70 -13.81 22.45
C GLY A 451 -28.12 -13.80 20.98
N LYS A 452 -29.42 -14.02 20.68
CA LYS A 452 -29.95 -13.89 19.29
C LYS A 452 -29.84 -12.45 18.77
N GLN A 453 -30.16 -11.48 19.60
CA GLN A 453 -30.05 -10.06 19.24
C GLN A 453 -28.59 -9.64 19.01
N ALA A 454 -27.69 -10.06 19.88
CA ALA A 454 -26.25 -9.80 19.72
C ALA A 454 -25.69 -10.47 18.46
N SER A 455 -26.06 -11.73 18.19
CA SER A 455 -25.69 -12.44 16.99
C SER A 455 -26.15 -11.70 15.71
N LYS A 456 -27.39 -11.22 15.72
CA LYS A 456 -27.94 -10.46 14.59
C LYS A 456 -27.21 -9.13 14.41
N SER A 457 -27.02 -8.35 15.48
CA SER A 457 -26.29 -7.08 15.42
C SER A 457 -24.87 -7.24 14.86
N LEU A 458 -24.14 -8.24 15.30
CA LEU A 458 -22.77 -8.50 14.83
C LEU A 458 -22.72 -8.89 13.35
N LYS A 459 -23.70 -9.61 12.86
CA LYS A 459 -23.84 -9.98 11.43
C LYS A 459 -24.26 -8.77 10.59
N ASP A 460 -25.27 -8.03 11.00
CA ASP A 460 -25.80 -6.85 10.29
C ASP A 460 -24.73 -5.74 10.16
N ASN A 461 -23.88 -5.60 11.17
CA ASN A 461 -22.73 -4.67 11.16
C ASN A 461 -21.49 -5.22 10.45
N ASN A 462 -21.57 -6.39 9.82
CA ASN A 462 -20.43 -7.05 9.17
C ASN A 462 -19.19 -7.24 10.07
N ILE A 463 -19.40 -7.40 11.37
CA ILE A 463 -18.30 -7.61 12.33
C ILE A 463 -17.84 -9.07 12.30
N ILE A 464 -18.74 -10.02 12.05
CA ILE A 464 -18.46 -11.46 12.03
C ILE A 464 -19.14 -12.16 10.85
N ASP A 465 -18.56 -13.29 10.45
CA ASP A 465 -19.16 -14.20 9.49
C ASP A 465 -20.08 -15.22 10.18
N GLU A 466 -21.03 -15.79 9.42
CA GLU A 466 -21.94 -16.82 9.94
C GLU A 466 -21.22 -18.07 10.44
N SER A 467 -20.05 -18.36 9.89
CA SER A 467 -19.19 -19.49 10.31
C SER A 467 -18.54 -19.26 11.68
N GLU A 468 -18.38 -18.00 12.10
CA GLU A 468 -17.68 -17.60 13.32
C GLU A 468 -18.58 -17.62 14.57
N ILE A 469 -19.90 -17.75 14.43
CA ILE A 469 -20.83 -17.72 15.56
C ILE A 469 -21.72 -18.96 15.64
N ARG A 470 -21.97 -19.41 16.84
CA ARG A 470 -22.93 -20.50 17.14
C ARG A 470 -23.81 -20.09 18.32
N LEU A 471 -25.12 -20.26 18.15
CA LEU A 471 -26.09 -20.15 19.21
C LEU A 471 -26.29 -21.51 19.81
N ILE A 472 -26.09 -21.65 21.13
CA ILE A 472 -26.19 -22.90 21.86
C ILE A 472 -27.53 -22.92 22.60
N PRO A 473 -28.38 -23.92 22.35
CA PRO A 473 -29.64 -24.04 23.07
C PRO A 473 -29.35 -24.10 24.58
N ALA A 474 -30.18 -23.44 25.40
CA ALA A 474 -30.07 -23.49 26.84
C ALA A 474 -30.09 -24.94 27.28
N LEU A 475 -28.99 -25.41 27.86
CA LEU A 475 -28.98 -26.70 28.54
C LEU A 475 -29.97 -26.57 29.70
N HIS A 476 -31.01 -27.39 29.70
CA HIS A 476 -31.93 -27.47 30.84
C HIS A 476 -31.06 -27.77 32.08
N ARG A 477 -30.88 -26.76 32.91
CA ARG A 477 -30.29 -26.98 34.24
C ARG A 477 -31.26 -27.93 34.97
N PRO A 478 -30.78 -29.03 35.50
CA PRO A 478 -31.62 -29.79 36.43
C PRO A 478 -32.01 -28.85 37.57
N PRO A 479 -33.24 -28.96 38.06
CA PRO A 479 -33.65 -28.12 39.21
C PRO A 479 -32.64 -28.28 40.31
N GLN A 480 -32.21 -27.16 40.88
CA GLN A 480 -31.33 -27.12 42.02
C GLN A 480 -32.04 -27.90 43.16
N LEU A 481 -31.46 -29.01 43.60
CA LEU A 481 -31.76 -29.68 44.84
C LEU A 481 -31.19 -28.91 46.02
#